data_226a95cccf42ce95dabf23c7cbd9a0c2
#
_entry.id   226a95cccf42ce95dabf23c7cbd9a0c2
#
_cell.length_a   1.000
_cell.length_b   1.000
_cell.length_c   1.000
_cell.angle_alpha   90.00
_cell.angle_beta   90.00
_cell.angle_gamma   90.00
#
_symmetry.space_group_name_H-M   'P 1'
#
loop_
_entity.id
_entity.type
_entity.pdbx_description
1 polymer ?
#
loop_
_entity_poly.entity_id
_entity_poly.type
_entity_poly.pdbx_seq_one_letter_code
_entity_poly.pdbx_strand_id
1 'polypeptide(L)'
;MAGDIAFTIFGGILLVIGFAGTIVPVLPGAPLAWIGLLLAYFSSYTDISVTALIITAIIAILVSVLDNIFPIIFTKQSGGSKAGTWGSTIGLIIGFFIGPIGIIAGPFIGAWVGEMIHDNSDSKRALSAAFGSLKGFLLGTGMKMIACGIFIWIFVTSLVNPAVWGFILVKNI
;
A
#
# COMPACT_ATOMS: atom_id res chain seq x y z
N MET A 1 9.03 6.40 29.99
CA MET A 1 7.81 5.57 30.13
C MET A 1 6.60 6.12 29.36
N ALA A 2 6.06 7.32 29.67
CA ALA A 2 4.90 7.83 28.92
C ALA A 2 5.19 8.06 27.43
N GLY A 3 6.37 8.57 27.07
CA GLY A 3 6.80 8.77 25.68
C GLY A 3 6.93 7.45 24.92
N ASP A 4 7.51 6.43 25.54
CA ASP A 4 7.69 5.12 24.90
C ASP A 4 6.36 4.44 24.57
N ILE A 5 5.39 4.53 25.51
CA ILE A 5 4.04 4.04 25.27
C ILE A 5 3.38 4.80 24.10
N ALA A 6 3.54 6.12 24.08
CA ALA A 6 3.00 6.94 23.01
C ALA A 6 3.61 6.53 21.64
N PHE A 7 4.94 6.39 21.55
CA PHE A 7 5.61 5.94 20.32
C PHE A 7 5.13 4.57 19.85
N THR A 8 4.94 3.62 20.76
CA THR A 8 4.42 2.29 20.43
C THR A 8 2.99 2.35 19.91
N ILE A 9 2.10 3.09 20.61
CA ILE A 9 0.68 3.20 20.23
C ILE A 9 0.55 3.92 18.89
N PHE A 10 1.16 5.10 18.75
CA PHE A 10 1.09 5.86 17.49
C PHE A 10 1.75 5.11 16.33
N GLY A 11 2.86 4.41 16.58
CA GLY A 11 3.50 3.53 15.60
C GLY A 11 2.55 2.43 15.13
N GLY A 12 1.89 1.73 16.06
CA GLY A 12 0.90 0.72 15.75
C GLY A 12 -0.31 1.25 14.98
N ILE A 13 -0.84 2.40 15.39
CA ILE A 13 -1.96 3.06 14.69
C ILE A 13 -1.56 3.41 13.25
N LEU A 14 -0.38 3.99 13.03
CA LEU A 14 0.10 4.34 11.69
C LEU A 14 0.34 3.10 10.82
N LEU A 15 0.81 1.99 11.39
CA LEU A 15 0.93 0.72 10.67
C LEU A 15 -0.43 0.22 10.17
N VAL A 16 -1.46 0.25 11.03
CA VAL A 16 -2.83 -0.16 10.67
C VAL A 16 -3.42 0.78 9.61
N ILE A 17 -3.27 2.09 9.80
CA ILE A 17 -3.75 3.09 8.81
C ILE A 17 -2.99 2.93 7.49
N GLY A 18 -1.67 2.70 7.53
CA GLY A 18 -0.85 2.43 6.36
C GLY A 18 -1.29 1.16 5.63
N PHE A 19 -1.58 0.09 6.35
CA PHE A 19 -2.14 -1.13 5.76
C PHE A 19 -3.50 -0.88 5.10
N ALA A 20 -4.43 -0.20 5.78
CA ALA A 20 -5.70 0.21 5.19
C ALA A 20 -5.50 1.13 3.97
N GLY A 21 -4.50 2.02 4.03
CA GLY A 21 -4.10 2.91 2.94
C GLY A 21 -3.54 2.19 1.71
N THR A 22 -3.20 0.89 1.79
CA THR A 22 -2.82 0.13 0.59
C THR A 22 -3.98 -0.05 -0.38
N ILE A 23 -5.20 -0.05 0.13
CA ILE A 23 -6.43 -0.20 -0.65
C ILE A 23 -6.98 1.17 -1.07
N VAL A 24 -6.79 2.19 -0.22
CA VAL A 24 -7.30 3.55 -0.45
C VAL A 24 -6.33 4.32 -1.35
N PRO A 25 -6.74 4.76 -2.56
CA PRO A 25 -5.82 5.32 -3.56
C PRO A 25 -5.19 6.67 -3.16
N VAL A 26 -5.77 7.36 -2.17
CA VAL A 26 -5.33 8.70 -1.73
C VAL A 26 -4.21 8.61 -0.67
N LEU A 27 -4.12 7.51 0.07
CA LEU A 27 -3.16 7.36 1.16
C LEU A 27 -1.88 6.66 0.69
N PRO A 28 -0.70 7.18 1.05
CA PRO A 28 0.56 6.54 0.76
C PRO A 28 0.79 5.35 1.71
N GLY A 29 0.07 4.22 1.48
CA GLY A 29 -0.01 3.09 2.41
C GLY A 29 1.33 2.58 2.94
N ALA A 30 2.24 2.17 2.04
CA ALA A 30 3.53 1.62 2.46
C ALA A 30 4.47 2.65 3.13
N PRO A 31 4.63 3.89 2.63
CA PRO A 31 5.37 4.93 3.35
C PRO A 31 4.79 5.25 4.72
N LEU A 32 3.46 5.31 4.84
CA LEU A 32 2.80 5.60 6.12
C LEU A 32 3.01 4.46 7.13
N ALA A 33 2.90 3.21 6.68
CA ALA A 33 3.22 2.04 7.50
C ALA A 33 4.69 2.04 7.95
N TRP A 34 5.62 2.44 7.07
CA TRP A 34 7.03 2.55 7.43
C TRP A 34 7.28 3.64 8.48
N ILE A 35 6.61 4.80 8.38
CA ILE A 35 6.68 5.84 9.44
C ILE A 35 6.19 5.27 10.77
N GLY A 36 5.15 4.43 10.77
CA GLY A 36 4.69 3.72 11.95
C GLY A 36 5.78 2.84 12.57
N LEU A 37 6.53 2.10 11.73
CA LEU A 37 7.65 1.27 12.17
C LEU A 37 8.81 2.12 12.71
N LEU A 38 9.09 3.27 12.07
CA LEU A 38 10.10 4.22 12.53
C LEU A 38 9.75 4.83 13.90
N LEU A 39 8.48 5.19 14.14
CA LEU A 39 8.05 5.65 15.46
C LEU A 39 8.21 4.56 16.52
N ALA A 40 7.84 3.32 16.18
CA ALA A 40 8.01 2.19 17.09
C ALA A 40 9.48 1.96 17.46
N TYR A 41 10.42 2.18 16.55
CA TYR A 41 11.86 2.06 16.80
C TYR A 41 12.35 2.96 17.95
N PHE A 42 11.76 4.14 18.12
CA PHE A 42 12.13 5.04 19.22
C PHE A 42 11.54 4.64 20.58
N SER A 43 10.75 3.57 20.64
CA SER A 43 10.16 3.06 21.86
C SER A 43 11.08 2.04 22.54
N SER A 44 11.20 2.11 23.86
CA SER A 44 11.88 1.08 24.65
C SER A 44 11.12 -0.26 24.73
N TYR A 45 9.87 -0.31 24.25
CA TYR A 45 9.04 -1.52 24.22
C TYR A 45 9.20 -2.36 22.95
N THR A 46 10.01 -1.92 22.00
CA THR A 46 10.26 -2.63 20.74
C THR A 46 11.75 -2.82 20.52
N ASP A 47 12.12 -3.98 19.97
CA ASP A 47 13.51 -4.31 19.60
C ASP A 47 13.61 -4.38 18.05
N ILE A 48 13.46 -3.21 17.42
CA ILE A 48 13.57 -3.08 15.97
C ILE A 48 15.00 -2.67 15.63
N SER A 49 15.71 -3.46 14.80
CA SER A 49 17.07 -3.12 14.40
C SER A 49 17.10 -2.02 13.33
N VAL A 50 18.17 -1.20 13.32
CA VAL A 50 18.41 -0.19 12.27
C VAL A 50 18.45 -0.83 10.89
N THR A 51 19.03 -2.03 10.78
CA THR A 51 19.06 -2.79 9.53
C THR A 51 17.65 -3.10 9.02
N ALA A 52 16.73 -3.51 9.89
CA ALA A 52 15.34 -3.74 9.53
C ALA A 52 14.65 -2.46 9.04
N LEU A 53 14.91 -1.31 9.68
CA LEU A 53 14.39 -0.01 9.25
C LEU A 53 14.89 0.38 7.86
N ILE A 54 16.17 0.19 7.56
CA ILE A 54 16.74 0.54 6.25
C ILE A 54 16.14 -0.38 5.16
N ILE A 55 16.08 -1.69 5.41
CA ILE A 55 15.53 -2.64 4.45
C ILE A 55 14.05 -2.33 4.19
N THR A 56 13.27 -2.10 5.23
CA THR A 56 11.83 -1.78 5.10
C THR A 56 11.60 -0.43 4.44
N ALA A 57 12.49 0.57 4.63
CA ALA A 57 12.45 1.84 3.90
C ALA A 57 12.62 1.62 2.39
N ILE A 58 13.62 0.84 2.00
CA ILE A 58 13.88 0.50 0.59
C ILE A 58 12.66 -0.23 0.00
N ILE A 59 12.11 -1.20 0.73
CA ILE A 59 10.91 -1.92 0.31
C ILE A 59 9.72 -0.95 0.14
N ALA A 60 9.48 -0.05 1.09
CA ALA A 60 8.39 0.92 1.03
C ALA A 60 8.50 1.84 -0.20
N ILE A 61 9.71 2.31 -0.52
CA ILE A 61 9.97 3.14 -1.70
C ILE A 61 9.74 2.33 -2.98
N LEU A 62 10.36 1.16 -3.09
CA LEU A 62 10.24 0.30 -4.27
C LEU A 62 8.79 -0.06 -4.58
N VAL A 63 8.05 -0.51 -3.57
CA VAL A 63 6.65 -0.90 -3.72
C VAL A 63 5.79 0.29 -4.11
N SER A 64 6.04 1.48 -3.55
CA SER A 64 5.32 2.71 -3.90
C SER A 64 5.59 3.14 -5.33
N VAL A 65 6.81 3.00 -5.82
CA VAL A 65 7.16 3.31 -7.20
C VAL A 65 6.50 2.31 -8.17
N LEU A 66 6.60 1.01 -7.86
CA LEU A 66 6.02 -0.05 -8.70
C LEU A 66 4.50 0.02 -8.77
N ASP A 67 3.82 0.39 -7.68
CA ASP A 67 2.37 0.59 -7.64
C ASP A 67 1.88 1.63 -8.65
N ASN A 68 2.64 2.69 -8.86
CA ASN A 68 2.32 3.72 -9.86
C ASN A 68 2.69 3.30 -11.29
N ILE A 69 3.71 2.47 -11.45
CA ILE A 69 4.24 2.06 -12.75
C ILE A 69 3.43 0.90 -13.34
N PHE A 70 3.00 -0.07 -12.53
CA PHE A 70 2.32 -1.28 -13.02
C PHE A 70 1.03 -1.01 -13.79
N PRO A 71 0.09 -0.17 -13.34
CA PRO A 71 -1.10 0.12 -14.12
C PRO A 71 -0.76 0.68 -15.50
N ILE A 72 0.26 1.56 -15.59
CA ILE A 72 0.70 2.17 -16.84
C ILE A 72 1.28 1.12 -17.80
N ILE A 73 2.19 0.27 -17.28
CA ILE A 73 2.85 -0.76 -18.09
C ILE A 73 1.81 -1.76 -18.61
N PHE A 74 0.98 -2.31 -17.72
CA PHE A 74 0.02 -3.34 -18.11
C PHE A 74 -1.07 -2.81 -19.02
N THR A 75 -1.53 -1.57 -18.83
CA THR A 75 -2.47 -0.93 -19.77
C THR A 75 -1.85 -0.80 -21.15
N LYS A 76 -0.60 -0.29 -21.25
CA LYS A 76 0.12 -0.16 -22.52
C LYS A 76 0.38 -1.49 -23.21
N GLN A 77 0.84 -2.51 -22.47
CA GLN A 77 1.08 -3.86 -23.00
C GLN A 77 -0.20 -4.51 -23.55
N SER A 78 -1.35 -4.13 -23.00
CA SER A 78 -2.66 -4.58 -23.46
C SER A 78 -3.25 -3.73 -24.58
N GLY A 79 -2.45 -2.89 -25.23
CA GLY A 79 -2.88 -2.02 -26.33
C GLY A 79 -3.60 -0.75 -25.90
N GLY A 80 -3.53 -0.39 -24.61
CA GLY A 80 -4.18 0.78 -24.06
C GLY A 80 -3.44 2.09 -24.34
N SER A 81 -4.21 3.16 -24.35
CA SER A 81 -3.77 4.54 -24.55
C SER A 81 -3.57 5.29 -23.21
N LYS A 82 -3.12 6.53 -23.31
CA LYS A 82 -3.10 7.45 -22.16
C LYS A 82 -4.52 7.72 -21.62
N ALA A 83 -5.52 7.74 -22.50
CA ALA A 83 -6.91 7.95 -22.10
C ALA A 83 -7.44 6.80 -21.21
N GLY A 84 -7.11 5.55 -21.54
CA GLY A 84 -7.42 4.40 -20.67
C GLY A 84 -6.73 4.47 -19.33
N THR A 85 -5.46 4.89 -19.27
CA THR A 85 -4.73 5.07 -18.01
C THR A 85 -5.37 6.15 -17.13
N TRP A 86 -5.72 7.31 -17.69
CA TRP A 86 -6.42 8.37 -16.97
C TRP A 86 -7.83 7.96 -16.56
N GLY A 87 -8.54 7.29 -17.46
CA GLY A 87 -9.86 6.73 -17.18
C GLY A 87 -9.83 5.76 -15.99
N SER A 88 -8.82 4.88 -15.94
CA SER A 88 -8.61 3.97 -14.81
C SER A 88 -8.40 4.72 -13.49
N THR A 89 -7.59 5.76 -13.49
CA THR A 89 -7.32 6.57 -12.29
C THR A 89 -8.60 7.27 -11.79
N ILE A 90 -9.34 7.90 -12.71
CA ILE A 90 -10.61 8.55 -12.38
C ILE A 90 -11.64 7.53 -11.90
N GLY A 91 -11.73 6.38 -12.58
CA GLY A 91 -12.61 5.29 -12.19
C GLY A 91 -12.30 4.73 -10.80
N LEU A 92 -11.01 4.62 -10.43
CA LEU A 92 -10.59 4.23 -9.09
C LEU A 92 -11.07 5.22 -8.03
N ILE A 93 -10.91 6.53 -8.29
CA ILE A 93 -11.35 7.59 -7.37
C ILE A 93 -12.86 7.54 -7.18
N ILE A 94 -13.63 7.45 -8.26
CA ILE A 94 -15.09 7.32 -8.20
C ILE A 94 -15.50 6.02 -7.51
N GLY A 95 -14.83 4.92 -7.85
CA GLY A 95 -15.07 3.61 -7.27
C GLY A 95 -14.83 3.55 -5.77
N PHE A 96 -13.90 4.36 -5.25
CA PHE A 96 -13.65 4.48 -3.82
C PHE A 96 -14.92 4.93 -3.05
N PHE A 97 -15.70 5.86 -3.59
CA PHE A 97 -16.96 6.31 -2.97
C PHE A 97 -18.10 5.29 -3.06
N ILE A 98 -17.98 4.30 -3.96
CA ILE A 98 -18.97 3.21 -4.11
C ILE A 98 -18.69 2.07 -3.13
N GLY A 99 -17.45 2.00 -2.60
CA GLY A 99 -17.03 0.98 -1.64
C GLY A 99 -16.14 -0.12 -2.25
N PRO A 100 -15.95 -1.27 -1.57
CA PRO A 100 -14.94 -2.27 -1.96
C PRO A 100 -15.09 -2.80 -3.39
N ILE A 101 -16.32 -3.01 -3.85
CA ILE A 101 -16.60 -3.46 -5.22
C ILE A 101 -16.21 -2.36 -6.22
N GLY A 102 -16.49 -1.09 -5.88
CA GLY A 102 -16.16 0.05 -6.72
C GLY A 102 -14.64 0.25 -6.87
N ILE A 103 -13.85 -0.01 -5.81
CA ILE A 103 -12.38 0.08 -5.85
C ILE A 103 -11.80 -0.90 -6.88
N ILE A 104 -12.37 -2.09 -7.02
CA ILE A 104 -11.91 -3.10 -7.99
C ILE A 104 -12.49 -2.82 -9.39
N ALA A 105 -13.78 -2.54 -9.48
CA ALA A 105 -14.47 -2.33 -10.75
C ALA A 105 -14.13 -0.95 -11.37
N GLY A 106 -13.84 0.05 -10.54
CA GLY A 106 -13.58 1.42 -10.97
C GLY A 106 -12.43 1.55 -11.97
N PRO A 107 -11.23 1.02 -11.68
CA PRO A 107 -10.11 1.05 -12.61
C PRO A 107 -10.41 0.35 -13.93
N PHE A 108 -11.14 -0.77 -13.88
CA PHE A 108 -11.54 -1.52 -15.07
C PHE A 108 -12.53 -0.74 -15.93
N ILE A 109 -13.65 -0.30 -15.34
CA ILE A 109 -14.69 0.45 -16.06
C ILE A 109 -14.14 1.78 -16.56
N GLY A 110 -13.36 2.48 -15.72
CA GLY A 110 -12.75 3.76 -16.09
C GLY A 110 -11.76 3.61 -17.24
N ALA A 111 -10.92 2.58 -17.25
CA ALA A 111 -10.02 2.31 -18.35
C ALA A 111 -10.79 1.99 -19.65
N TRP A 112 -11.82 1.15 -19.54
CA TRP A 112 -12.65 0.79 -20.71
C TRP A 112 -13.35 2.01 -21.31
N VAL A 113 -14.00 2.83 -20.49
CA VAL A 113 -14.65 4.07 -20.91
C VAL A 113 -13.63 5.04 -21.52
N GLY A 114 -12.46 5.22 -20.88
CA GLY A 114 -11.39 6.08 -21.39
C GLY A 114 -10.88 5.65 -22.77
N GLU A 115 -10.71 4.34 -23.01
CA GLU A 115 -10.32 3.80 -24.31
C GLU A 115 -11.42 3.98 -25.37
N MET A 116 -12.69 3.77 -24.99
CA MET A 116 -13.83 3.97 -25.89
C MET A 116 -14.01 5.44 -26.29
N ILE A 117 -13.69 6.39 -25.41
CA ILE A 117 -13.69 7.83 -25.75
C ILE A 117 -12.53 8.15 -26.70
N HIS A 118 -11.38 7.49 -26.52
CA HIS A 118 -10.20 7.72 -27.36
C HIS A 118 -10.37 7.14 -28.77
N ASP A 119 -10.89 5.92 -28.85
CA ASP A 119 -11.13 5.22 -30.13
C ASP A 119 -12.29 4.23 -29.94
N ASN A 120 -13.44 4.59 -30.51
CA ASN A 120 -14.67 3.81 -30.44
C ASN A 120 -14.74 2.67 -31.48
N SER A 121 -13.76 2.58 -32.36
CA SER A 121 -13.77 1.59 -33.46
C SER A 121 -13.38 0.20 -33.03
N ASP A 122 -12.60 0.04 -31.92
CA ASP A 122 -12.07 -1.24 -31.45
C ASP A 122 -12.41 -1.52 -29.98
N SER A 123 -13.61 -1.99 -29.73
CA SER A 123 -14.09 -2.39 -28.39
C SER A 123 -13.26 -3.53 -27.79
N LYS A 124 -12.69 -4.42 -28.61
CA LYS A 124 -11.86 -5.54 -28.10
C LYS A 124 -10.56 -5.03 -27.54
N ARG A 125 -9.93 -4.07 -28.19
CA ARG A 125 -8.73 -3.38 -27.73
C ARG A 125 -9.02 -2.64 -26.41
N ALA A 126 -10.13 -1.88 -26.36
CA ALA A 126 -10.55 -1.16 -25.16
C ALA A 126 -10.76 -2.12 -23.98
N LEU A 127 -11.39 -3.26 -24.18
CA LEU A 127 -11.60 -4.27 -23.16
C LEU A 127 -10.28 -4.91 -22.71
N SER A 128 -9.37 -5.21 -23.63
CA SER A 128 -8.04 -5.74 -23.33
C SER A 128 -7.24 -4.76 -22.46
N ALA A 129 -7.26 -3.48 -22.78
CA ALA A 129 -6.61 -2.41 -22.02
C ALA A 129 -7.21 -2.29 -20.60
N ALA A 130 -8.53 -2.43 -20.46
CA ALA A 130 -9.22 -2.43 -19.17
C ALA A 130 -8.77 -3.60 -18.28
N PHE A 131 -8.65 -4.81 -18.83
CA PHE A 131 -8.08 -5.95 -18.10
C PHE A 131 -6.61 -5.72 -17.74
N GLY A 132 -5.82 -5.12 -18.61
CA GLY A 132 -4.45 -4.73 -18.33
C GLY A 132 -4.35 -3.78 -17.13
N SER A 133 -5.20 -2.75 -17.11
CA SER A 133 -5.28 -1.79 -16.01
C SER A 133 -5.66 -2.46 -14.69
N LEU A 134 -6.69 -3.30 -14.68
CA LEU A 134 -7.12 -4.06 -13.51
C LEU A 134 -6.00 -4.96 -12.98
N LYS A 135 -5.31 -5.69 -13.88
CA LYS A 135 -4.18 -6.54 -13.52
C LYS A 135 -3.05 -5.74 -12.88
N GLY A 136 -2.70 -4.59 -13.46
CA GLY A 136 -1.68 -3.70 -12.89
C GLY A 136 -2.07 -3.17 -11.51
N PHE A 137 -3.32 -2.76 -11.33
CA PHE A 137 -3.86 -2.32 -10.05
C PHE A 137 -3.80 -3.43 -8.98
N LEU A 138 -4.27 -4.63 -9.31
CA LEU A 138 -4.27 -5.75 -8.35
C LEU A 138 -2.86 -6.15 -7.94
N LEU A 139 -1.91 -6.17 -8.88
CA LEU A 139 -0.51 -6.48 -8.56
C LEU A 139 0.13 -5.41 -7.68
N GLY A 140 -0.07 -4.13 -8.00
CA GLY A 140 0.45 -3.02 -7.20
C GLY A 140 -0.12 -3.02 -5.78
N THR A 141 -1.43 -3.14 -5.65
CA THR A 141 -2.11 -3.22 -4.34
C THR A 141 -1.69 -4.46 -3.57
N GLY A 142 -1.61 -5.62 -4.21
CA GLY A 142 -1.19 -6.87 -3.57
C GLY A 142 0.23 -6.78 -3.02
N MET A 143 1.17 -6.20 -3.78
CA MET A 143 2.54 -5.99 -3.30
C MET A 143 2.61 -5.05 -2.09
N LYS A 144 1.83 -3.95 -2.10
CA LYS A 144 1.74 -3.04 -0.94
C LYS A 144 1.19 -3.76 0.29
N MET A 145 0.14 -4.56 0.12
CA MET A 145 -0.44 -5.33 1.23
C MET A 145 0.56 -6.31 1.85
N ILE A 146 1.33 -7.02 1.01
CA ILE A 146 2.39 -7.93 1.49
C ILE A 146 3.47 -7.14 2.24
N ALA A 147 3.96 -6.03 1.69
CA ALA A 147 4.97 -5.20 2.33
C ALA A 147 4.50 -4.66 3.70
N CYS A 148 3.29 -4.10 3.76
CA CYS A 148 2.72 -3.61 5.02
C CYS A 148 2.45 -4.76 6.01
N GLY A 149 2.06 -5.94 5.54
CA GLY A 149 1.92 -7.14 6.35
C GLY A 149 3.25 -7.54 7.00
N ILE A 150 4.36 -7.49 6.25
CA ILE A 150 5.70 -7.72 6.78
C ILE A 150 6.08 -6.66 7.82
N PHE A 151 5.74 -5.38 7.60
CA PHE A 151 6.02 -4.30 8.57
C PHE A 151 5.25 -4.51 9.88
N ILE A 152 3.98 -4.89 9.79
CA ILE A 152 3.16 -5.25 10.97
C ILE A 152 3.76 -6.47 11.67
N TRP A 153 4.19 -7.49 10.93
CA TRP A 153 4.84 -8.67 11.49
C TRP A 153 6.11 -8.32 12.28
N ILE A 154 6.99 -7.47 11.71
CA ILE A 154 8.20 -7.00 12.39
C ILE A 154 7.82 -6.25 13.68
N PHE A 155 6.82 -5.37 13.64
CA PHE A 155 6.34 -4.63 14.80
C PHE A 155 5.83 -5.58 15.89
N VAL A 156 4.95 -6.51 15.55
CA VAL A 156 4.35 -7.44 16.53
C VAL A 156 5.42 -8.34 17.14
N THR A 157 6.34 -8.88 16.34
CA THR A 157 7.41 -9.75 16.85
C THR A 157 8.39 -8.99 17.74
N SER A 158 8.65 -7.71 17.45
CA SER A 158 9.50 -6.87 18.29
C SER A 158 8.87 -6.58 19.66
N LEU A 159 7.55 -6.45 19.74
CA LEU A 159 6.82 -6.27 20.99
C LEU A 159 6.80 -7.54 21.87
N VAL A 160 6.74 -8.71 21.25
CA VAL A 160 6.61 -10.01 21.94
C VAL A 160 7.97 -10.60 22.32
N ASN A 161 9.07 -9.94 21.94
CA ASN A 161 10.42 -10.44 22.26
C ASN A 161 10.63 -10.53 23.78
N PRO A 162 10.94 -11.74 24.35
CA PRO A 162 11.15 -11.94 25.79
C PRO A 162 12.23 -11.05 26.40
N ALA A 163 13.24 -10.63 25.60
CA ALA A 163 14.29 -9.74 26.04
C ALA A 163 13.75 -8.35 26.44
N VAL A 164 12.76 -7.85 25.71
CA VAL A 164 12.10 -6.56 26.03
C VAL A 164 11.29 -6.67 27.32
N TRP A 165 10.53 -7.75 27.49
CA TRP A 165 9.72 -7.96 28.69
C TRP A 165 10.58 -8.25 29.93
N GLY A 166 11.68 -9.01 29.80
CA GLY A 166 12.63 -9.25 30.87
C GLY A 166 13.25 -7.95 31.40
N PHE A 167 13.64 -7.04 30.50
CA PHE A 167 14.20 -5.73 30.87
C PHE A 167 13.19 -4.84 31.59
N ILE A 168 11.92 -4.84 31.15
CA ILE A 168 10.84 -4.05 31.77
C ILE A 168 10.50 -4.57 33.16
N LEU A 169 10.45 -5.89 33.36
CA LEU A 169 10.18 -6.50 34.66
C LEU A 169 11.29 -6.21 35.67
N VAL A 170 12.55 -6.28 35.27
CA VAL A 170 13.70 -5.99 36.14
C VAL A 170 13.80 -4.50 36.49
N LYS A 171 13.35 -3.59 35.62
CA LYS A 171 13.40 -2.14 35.90
C LYS A 171 12.28 -1.64 36.82
N ASN A 172 11.25 -2.44 37.03
CA ASN A 172 10.11 -2.11 37.88
C ASN A 172 10.14 -2.84 39.25
N ILE A 173 11.21 -3.59 39.59
CA ILE A 173 11.55 -4.14 40.91
C ILE A 173 12.67 -3.29 41.50
#